data_976b330d103233a799342797a2bf88b0
#
_entry.id   976b330d103233a799342797a2bf88b0
#
_cell.length_a   1.000
_cell.length_b   1.000
_cell.length_c   1.000
_cell.angle_alpha   90.00
_cell.angle_beta   90.00
_cell.angle_gamma   90.00
#
_symmetry.space_group_name_H-M   'P 1'
#
loop_
_entity.id
_entity.type
_entity.pdbx_description
1 polymer ?
#
loop_
_entity_poly.entity_id
_entity_poly.type
_entity_poly.pdbx_seq_one_letter_code
_entity_poly.pdbx_strand_id
1 'polypeptide(L)'
;LENYAKYQLEINAYEVSELDDVLFHLTGQRHLNEESTFEVDSQYDSIMARLQRDLCIRARSLETEILNKDNEEDTIDWDYYNARFLLSDSAKEQGDYYASASFCFGLNTQLRSELLILEKQDLQKDELLLELQYQETILLDLEEDLDQTELETISDLQTKIVVSERINDAQQRIENMRTQIASEDYETSISTYFNLGYITERVYSAQTWMLFFEMNGIELSLDENSLSLVCTLKLAEADERYNYANVYVPFSLENIFEKIQLGKEAQNEADYELCIAQAIQAKADSTSILSSSGISTDAIEE
;
A
#
# COMPACT_ATOMS: atom_id res chain seq x y z
N LEU A 1 -32.08 -3.54 27.05
CA LEU A 1 -31.08 -4.38 27.76
C LEU A 1 -30.80 -3.85 29.15
N GLU A 2 -30.58 -2.54 29.37
CA GLU A 2 -30.31 -1.92 30.68
C GLU A 2 -31.39 -2.22 31.73
N ASN A 3 -32.66 -2.01 31.40
CA ASN A 3 -33.75 -2.29 32.31
C ASN A 3 -33.83 -3.78 32.72
N TYR A 4 -33.54 -4.70 31.80
CA TYR A 4 -33.52 -6.13 32.09
C TYR A 4 -32.36 -6.48 33.04
N ALA A 5 -31.16 -5.97 32.72
CA ALA A 5 -29.97 -6.16 33.55
C ALA A 5 -30.19 -5.65 34.98
N LYS A 6 -30.72 -4.44 35.11
CA LYS A 6 -30.95 -3.78 36.41
C LYS A 6 -32.03 -4.47 37.25
N TYR A 7 -33.19 -4.81 36.65
CA TYR A 7 -34.36 -5.29 37.41
C TYR A 7 -34.48 -6.82 37.51
N GLN A 8 -33.82 -7.56 36.60
CA GLN A 8 -33.86 -9.01 36.58
C GLN A 8 -32.56 -9.68 37.04
N LEU A 9 -31.42 -9.03 36.80
CA LEU A 9 -30.12 -9.59 37.12
C LEU A 9 -29.39 -8.83 38.24
N GLU A 10 -29.95 -7.72 38.71
CA GLU A 10 -29.36 -6.83 39.73
C GLU A 10 -27.94 -6.33 39.37
N ILE A 11 -27.65 -6.19 38.07
CA ILE A 11 -26.38 -5.66 37.56
C ILE A 11 -26.61 -4.34 36.85
N ASN A 12 -25.62 -3.46 36.93
CA ASN A 12 -25.62 -2.24 36.15
C ASN A 12 -25.07 -2.53 34.74
N ALA A 13 -25.84 -2.20 33.72
CA ALA A 13 -25.40 -2.22 32.34
C ALA A 13 -25.37 -0.76 31.82
N TYR A 14 -24.34 -0.43 31.12
CA TYR A 14 -24.14 0.89 30.51
C TYR A 14 -23.95 0.71 29.00
N GLU A 15 -24.65 1.53 28.24
CA GLU A 15 -24.38 1.64 26.81
C GLU A 15 -23.13 2.49 26.61
N VAL A 16 -22.18 1.99 25.86
CA VAL A 16 -20.89 2.66 25.59
C VAL A 16 -20.66 2.66 24.08
N SER A 17 -20.25 3.79 23.54
CA SER A 17 -19.94 3.95 22.12
C SER A 17 -18.44 4.03 21.84
N GLU A 18 -17.67 4.43 22.84
CA GLU A 18 -16.24 4.63 22.71
C GLU A 18 -15.47 3.94 23.85
N LEU A 19 -14.18 3.67 23.61
CA LEU A 19 -13.30 3.07 24.62
C LEU A 19 -13.21 3.95 25.87
N ASP A 20 -13.24 5.27 25.73
CA ASP A 20 -13.19 6.20 26.85
C ASP A 20 -14.41 6.07 27.79
N ASP A 21 -15.58 5.78 27.24
CA ASP A 21 -16.78 5.50 28.03
C ASP A 21 -16.60 4.21 28.86
N VAL A 22 -15.98 3.17 28.26
CA VAL A 22 -15.65 1.93 28.98
C VAL A 22 -14.67 2.23 30.11
N LEU A 23 -13.61 2.94 29.83
CA LEU A 23 -12.60 3.33 30.84
C LEU A 23 -13.21 4.18 31.93
N PHE A 24 -14.07 5.13 31.59
CA PHE A 24 -14.81 5.94 32.58
C PHE A 24 -15.67 5.08 33.51
N HIS A 25 -16.40 4.13 32.99
CA HIS A 25 -17.24 3.26 33.81
C HIS A 25 -16.43 2.29 34.70
N LEU A 26 -15.22 1.90 34.25
CA LEU A 26 -14.34 1.02 35.01
C LEU A 26 -13.50 1.76 36.07
N THR A 27 -13.03 2.97 35.74
CA THR A 27 -12.04 3.69 36.56
C THR A 27 -12.59 4.93 37.25
N GLY A 28 -13.73 5.46 36.77
CA GLY A 28 -14.28 6.75 37.18
C GLY A 28 -13.53 7.97 36.62
N GLN A 29 -12.54 7.75 35.77
CA GLN A 29 -11.74 8.81 35.16
C GLN A 29 -12.03 8.89 33.66
N ARG A 30 -12.34 10.09 33.15
CA ARG A 30 -12.35 10.34 31.71
C ARG A 30 -10.94 10.70 31.26
N HIS A 31 -10.42 9.95 30.32
CA HIS A 31 -9.24 10.30 29.57
C HIS A 31 -9.69 11.22 28.45
N LEU A 32 -9.77 12.52 28.72
CA LEU A 32 -9.95 13.50 27.66
C LEU A 32 -8.77 13.31 26.70
N ASN A 33 -9.06 12.85 25.50
CA ASN A 33 -8.13 12.99 24.39
C ASN A 33 -7.95 14.50 24.22
N GLU A 34 -6.84 15.05 24.75
CA GLU A 34 -6.37 16.31 24.22
C GLU A 34 -6.21 16.06 22.73
N GLU A 35 -6.91 16.80 21.90
CA GLU A 35 -6.65 16.83 20.47
C GLU A 35 -5.17 17.16 20.33
N SER A 36 -4.33 16.14 20.24
CA SER A 36 -2.93 16.36 19.89
C SER A 36 -2.97 16.94 18.48
N THR A 37 -2.68 18.23 18.36
CA THR A 37 -2.37 18.84 17.08
C THR A 37 -1.13 18.15 16.56
N PHE A 38 -1.35 17.16 15.70
CA PHE A 38 -0.26 16.46 15.04
C PHE A 38 0.29 17.43 13.99
N GLU A 39 1.44 18.02 14.29
CA GLU A 39 2.17 18.82 13.32
C GLU A 39 3.01 17.87 12.48
N VAL A 40 2.72 17.82 11.20
CA VAL A 40 3.52 17.07 10.23
C VAL A 40 4.88 17.73 10.10
N ASP A 41 5.96 16.95 10.13
CA ASP A 41 7.31 17.47 9.96
C ASP A 41 7.44 18.17 8.60
N SER A 42 7.94 19.40 8.60
CA SER A 42 8.14 20.19 7.40
C SER A 42 9.09 19.54 6.38
N GLN A 43 10.01 18.70 6.84
CA GLN A 43 10.91 17.94 5.97
C GLN A 43 10.14 16.81 5.27
N TYR A 44 9.26 16.10 5.99
CA TYR A 44 8.36 15.11 5.40
C TYR A 44 7.50 15.74 4.29
N ASP A 45 6.87 16.87 4.58
CA ASP A 45 6.05 17.59 3.61
C ASP A 45 6.85 17.99 2.35
N SER A 46 8.09 18.44 2.54
CA SER A 46 8.96 18.83 1.43
C SER A 46 9.32 17.64 0.53
N ILE A 47 9.69 16.51 1.13
CA ILE A 47 10.02 15.28 0.40
C ILE A 47 8.77 14.71 -0.26
N MET A 48 7.65 14.69 0.45
CA MET A 48 6.38 14.19 -0.09
C MET A 48 5.89 15.06 -1.26
N ALA A 49 6.07 16.38 -1.21
CA ALA A 49 5.78 17.28 -2.32
C ALA A 49 6.70 17.04 -3.52
N ARG A 50 7.98 16.65 -3.30
CA ARG A 50 8.91 16.27 -4.38
C ARG A 50 8.47 14.96 -5.02
N LEU A 51 8.18 13.93 -4.24
CA LEU A 51 7.67 12.64 -4.72
C LEU A 51 6.37 12.83 -5.52
N GLN A 52 5.41 13.60 -4.99
CA GLN A 52 4.17 13.96 -5.67
C GLN A 52 4.45 14.58 -7.04
N ARG A 53 5.34 15.57 -7.08
CA ARG A 53 5.70 16.25 -8.32
C ARG A 53 6.28 15.27 -9.35
N ASP A 54 7.20 14.38 -8.95
CA ASP A 54 7.87 13.46 -9.84
C ASP A 54 6.88 12.45 -10.44
N LEU A 55 5.97 11.89 -9.62
CA LEU A 55 4.91 11.00 -10.10
C LEU A 55 3.92 11.71 -11.03
N CYS A 56 3.55 12.95 -10.73
CA CYS A 56 2.58 13.69 -11.55
C CYS A 56 3.18 14.22 -12.86
N ILE A 57 4.45 14.60 -12.85
CA ILE A 57 5.18 14.92 -14.11
C ILE A 57 5.22 13.69 -15.01
N ARG A 58 5.48 12.49 -14.45
CA ARG A 58 5.45 11.25 -15.21
C ARG A 58 4.09 10.99 -15.83
N ALA A 59 2.99 11.17 -15.08
CA ALA A 59 1.64 11.02 -15.61
C ALA A 59 1.38 11.96 -16.80
N ARG A 60 1.77 13.22 -16.69
CA ARG A 60 1.64 14.20 -17.78
C ARG A 60 2.54 13.89 -18.97
N SER A 61 3.72 13.30 -18.75
CA SER A 61 4.58 12.82 -19.84
C SER A 61 3.91 11.68 -20.60
N LEU A 62 3.37 10.69 -19.90
CA LEU A 62 2.65 9.58 -20.51
C LEU A 62 1.42 10.03 -21.30
N GLU A 63 0.62 10.95 -20.73
CA GLU A 63 -0.50 11.59 -21.44
C GLU A 63 -0.03 12.22 -22.76
N THR A 64 1.05 12.98 -22.71
CA THR A 64 1.62 13.67 -23.89
C THR A 64 2.11 12.67 -24.94
N GLU A 65 2.76 11.57 -24.51
CA GLU A 65 3.22 10.51 -25.41
C GLU A 65 2.05 9.81 -26.11
N ILE A 66 0.98 9.52 -25.38
CA ILE A 66 -0.25 8.91 -25.92
C ILE A 66 -0.88 9.87 -26.94
N LEU A 67 -1.09 11.14 -26.59
CA LEU A 67 -1.69 12.14 -27.49
C LEU A 67 -0.90 12.33 -28.79
N ASN A 68 0.42 12.15 -28.75
CA ASN A 68 1.25 12.23 -29.95
C ASN A 68 1.16 10.99 -30.86
N LYS A 69 0.71 9.85 -30.33
CA LYS A 69 0.63 8.57 -31.05
C LYS A 69 -0.81 8.20 -31.45
N ASP A 70 -1.78 8.66 -30.67
CA ASP A 70 -3.20 8.40 -30.92
C ASP A 70 -3.66 9.24 -32.13
N ASN A 71 -3.88 8.55 -33.24
CA ASN A 71 -4.42 9.15 -34.47
C ASN A 71 -5.94 8.96 -34.60
N GLU A 72 -6.56 8.22 -33.69
CA GLU A 72 -8.00 7.93 -33.65
C GLU A 72 -8.59 8.53 -32.38
N GLU A 73 -9.29 9.65 -32.47
CA GLU A 73 -9.78 10.49 -31.37
C GLU A 73 -10.73 9.77 -30.37
N ASP A 74 -11.14 8.52 -30.59
CA ASP A 74 -12.24 7.87 -29.86
C ASP A 74 -11.87 6.61 -29.05
N THR A 75 -10.58 6.24 -28.92
CA THR A 75 -10.22 4.97 -28.27
C THR A 75 -9.97 5.10 -26.78
N ILE A 76 -9.62 6.28 -26.29
CA ILE A 76 -9.22 6.54 -24.89
C ILE A 76 -10.23 7.46 -24.19
N ASP A 77 -10.71 7.04 -23.03
CA ASP A 77 -11.62 7.84 -22.19
C ASP A 77 -10.87 8.98 -21.47
N TRP A 78 -10.62 10.05 -22.20
CA TRP A 78 -9.94 11.24 -21.65
C TRP A 78 -10.72 11.95 -20.54
N ASP A 79 -12.04 11.81 -20.50
CA ASP A 79 -12.86 12.41 -19.42
C ASP A 79 -12.56 11.71 -18.10
N TYR A 80 -12.37 10.40 -18.10
CA TYR A 80 -11.93 9.64 -16.93
C TYR A 80 -10.56 10.10 -16.42
N TYR A 81 -9.57 10.21 -17.32
CA TYR A 81 -8.22 10.64 -16.93
C TYR A 81 -8.19 12.09 -16.44
N ASN A 82 -8.90 13.00 -17.12
CA ASN A 82 -9.02 14.39 -16.70
C ASN A 82 -9.65 14.53 -15.30
N ALA A 83 -10.70 13.75 -14.99
CA ALA A 83 -11.29 13.74 -13.66
C ALA A 83 -10.26 13.30 -12.58
N ARG A 84 -9.42 12.31 -12.87
CA ARG A 84 -8.35 11.85 -11.95
C ARG A 84 -7.25 12.89 -11.78
N PHE A 85 -6.85 13.60 -12.83
CA PHE A 85 -5.92 14.71 -12.72
C PHE A 85 -6.48 15.84 -11.84
N LEU A 86 -7.77 16.18 -11.99
CA LEU A 86 -8.43 17.18 -11.15
C LEU A 86 -8.44 16.78 -9.67
N LEU A 87 -8.65 15.49 -9.35
CA LEU A 87 -8.58 15.00 -7.98
C LEU A 87 -7.16 15.16 -7.41
N SER A 88 -6.13 14.81 -8.20
CA SER A 88 -4.74 15.01 -7.81
C SER A 88 -4.41 16.48 -7.57
N ASP A 89 -4.82 17.38 -8.47
CA ASP A 89 -4.58 18.82 -8.35
C ASP A 89 -5.30 19.40 -7.12
N SER A 90 -6.55 18.98 -6.87
CA SER A 90 -7.31 19.37 -5.68
C SER A 90 -6.66 18.93 -4.37
N ALA A 91 -6.18 17.68 -4.29
CA ALA A 91 -5.46 17.18 -3.12
C ALA A 91 -4.18 17.97 -2.87
N LYS A 92 -3.41 18.26 -3.94
CA LYS A 92 -2.22 19.09 -3.87
C LYS A 92 -2.51 20.52 -3.36
N GLU A 93 -3.58 21.15 -3.83
CA GLU A 93 -3.99 22.49 -3.38
C GLU A 93 -4.37 22.53 -1.89
N GLN A 94 -4.85 21.40 -1.36
CA GLN A 94 -5.14 21.22 0.06
C GLN A 94 -3.89 20.88 0.90
N GLY A 95 -2.73 20.71 0.28
CA GLY A 95 -1.50 20.29 0.94
C GLY A 95 -1.42 18.77 1.18
N ASP A 96 -2.38 17.99 0.71
CA ASP A 96 -2.36 16.53 0.80
C ASP A 96 -1.54 15.94 -0.35
N TYR A 97 -0.22 16.06 -0.21
CA TYR A 97 0.73 15.58 -1.22
C TYR A 97 0.69 14.06 -1.39
N TYR A 98 0.39 13.32 -0.31
CA TYR A 98 0.27 11.86 -0.38
C TYR A 98 -0.91 11.40 -1.24
N ALA A 99 -2.11 11.97 -1.00
CA ALA A 99 -3.28 11.65 -1.81
C ALA A 99 -3.05 12.06 -3.27
N SER A 100 -2.48 13.26 -3.51
CA SER A 100 -2.14 13.70 -4.86
C SER A 100 -1.17 12.76 -5.57
N ALA A 101 -0.11 12.30 -4.89
CA ALA A 101 0.86 11.32 -5.40
C ALA A 101 0.18 9.97 -5.71
N SER A 102 -0.75 9.52 -4.86
CA SER A 102 -1.51 8.29 -5.06
C SER A 102 -2.39 8.36 -6.31
N PHE A 103 -3.07 9.48 -6.56
CA PHE A 103 -3.83 9.69 -7.80
C PHE A 103 -2.90 9.65 -9.02
N CYS A 104 -1.73 10.31 -8.96
CA CYS A 104 -0.77 10.29 -10.06
C CYS A 104 -0.16 8.91 -10.29
N PHE A 105 0.11 8.13 -9.24
CA PHE A 105 0.54 6.73 -9.39
C PHE A 105 -0.53 5.89 -10.11
N GLY A 106 -1.79 6.01 -9.72
CA GLY A 106 -2.89 5.34 -10.41
C GLY A 106 -3.01 5.76 -11.89
N LEU A 107 -2.82 7.04 -12.19
CA LEU A 107 -2.75 7.54 -13.56
C LEU A 107 -1.56 6.95 -14.32
N ASN A 108 -0.38 6.89 -13.72
CA ASN A 108 0.82 6.33 -14.34
C ASN A 108 0.59 4.88 -14.77
N THR A 109 0.02 4.04 -13.88
CA THR A 109 -0.23 2.63 -14.20
C THR A 109 -1.18 2.44 -15.37
N GLN A 110 -2.25 3.24 -15.42
CA GLN A 110 -3.25 3.15 -16.48
C GLN A 110 -2.74 3.76 -17.80
N LEU A 111 -2.17 4.95 -17.78
CA LEU A 111 -1.63 5.59 -18.98
C LEU A 111 -0.45 4.79 -19.56
N ARG A 112 0.38 4.17 -18.70
CA ARG A 112 1.43 3.25 -19.18
C ARG A 112 0.82 2.06 -19.94
N SER A 113 -0.27 1.51 -19.44
CA SER A 113 -0.97 0.40 -20.10
C SER A 113 -1.53 0.81 -21.44
N GLU A 114 -2.18 1.97 -21.55
CA GLU A 114 -2.68 2.51 -22.81
C GLU A 114 -1.55 2.74 -23.81
N LEU A 115 -0.44 3.33 -23.35
CA LEU A 115 0.73 3.55 -24.18
C LEU A 115 1.31 2.24 -24.73
N LEU A 116 1.40 1.19 -23.89
CA LEU A 116 1.86 -0.13 -24.30
C LEU A 116 0.92 -0.76 -25.34
N ILE A 117 -0.40 -0.62 -25.18
CA ILE A 117 -1.39 -1.09 -26.15
C ILE A 117 -1.19 -0.39 -27.50
N LEU A 118 -0.97 0.92 -27.51
CA LEU A 118 -0.75 1.68 -28.74
C LEU A 118 0.59 1.34 -29.42
N GLU A 119 1.65 1.09 -28.63
CA GLU A 119 2.98 0.82 -29.16
C GLU A 119 3.20 -0.62 -29.60
N LYS A 120 2.58 -1.57 -28.91
CA LYS A 120 2.89 -3.01 -29.02
C LYS A 120 1.60 -3.83 -29.13
N GLN A 121 0.78 -3.54 -30.16
CA GLN A 121 -0.54 -4.19 -30.34
C GLN A 121 -0.49 -5.73 -30.35
N ASP A 122 0.64 -6.34 -30.74
CA ASP A 122 0.86 -7.78 -30.81
C ASP A 122 2.12 -8.21 -30.03
N LEU A 123 2.20 -7.83 -28.74
CA LEU A 123 3.34 -8.17 -27.89
C LEU A 123 3.54 -9.69 -27.81
N GLN A 124 4.66 -10.18 -28.36
CA GLN A 124 4.97 -11.60 -28.37
C GLN A 124 5.53 -12.08 -27.03
N LYS A 125 5.39 -13.39 -26.73
CA LYS A 125 5.90 -14.00 -25.50
C LYS A 125 7.36 -13.62 -25.19
N ASP A 126 8.23 -13.70 -26.19
CA ASP A 126 9.66 -13.44 -26.02
C ASP A 126 9.95 -11.98 -25.66
N GLU A 127 9.21 -11.04 -26.30
CA GLU A 127 9.32 -9.60 -26.00
C GLU A 127 8.82 -9.29 -24.59
N LEU A 128 7.73 -9.93 -24.17
CA LEU A 128 7.18 -9.78 -22.84
C LEU A 128 8.16 -10.31 -21.78
N LEU A 129 8.78 -11.48 -22.01
CA LEU A 129 9.79 -12.04 -21.11
C LEU A 129 11.02 -11.14 -20.99
N LEU A 130 11.46 -10.49 -22.09
CA LEU A 130 12.55 -9.53 -22.07
C LEU A 130 12.20 -8.28 -21.25
N GLU A 131 10.96 -7.78 -21.38
CA GLU A 131 10.50 -6.65 -20.59
C GLU A 131 10.45 -6.98 -19.09
N LEU A 132 9.92 -8.15 -18.74
CA LEU A 132 9.90 -8.60 -17.34
C LEU A 132 11.32 -8.79 -16.79
N GLN A 133 12.25 -9.31 -17.59
CA GLN A 133 13.66 -9.44 -17.21
C GLN A 133 14.31 -8.07 -16.98
N TYR A 134 13.99 -7.09 -17.81
CA TYR A 134 14.47 -5.72 -17.64
C TYR A 134 13.99 -5.11 -16.32
N GLN A 135 12.69 -5.24 -16.00
CA GLN A 135 12.13 -4.74 -14.74
C GLN A 135 12.75 -5.45 -13.53
N GLU A 136 12.96 -6.76 -13.62
CA GLU A 136 13.62 -7.55 -12.58
C GLU A 136 15.08 -7.09 -12.33
N THR A 137 15.83 -6.77 -13.39
CA THR A 137 17.19 -6.24 -13.24
C THR A 137 17.19 -4.94 -12.44
N ILE A 138 16.24 -4.03 -12.72
CA ILE A 138 16.12 -2.77 -11.97
C ILE A 138 15.77 -3.05 -10.50
N LEU A 139 14.90 -4.03 -10.24
CA LEU A 139 14.54 -4.41 -8.86
C LEU A 139 15.72 -4.97 -8.10
N LEU A 140 16.55 -5.83 -8.72
CA LEU A 140 17.75 -6.37 -8.09
C LEU A 140 18.77 -5.28 -7.75
N ASP A 141 18.99 -4.32 -8.67
CA ASP A 141 19.86 -3.18 -8.40
C ASP A 141 19.32 -2.34 -7.23
N LEU A 142 18.00 -2.15 -7.17
CA LEU A 142 17.37 -1.38 -6.10
C LEU A 142 17.40 -2.11 -4.74
N GLU A 143 17.29 -3.43 -4.72
CA GLU A 143 17.48 -4.26 -3.52
C GLU A 143 18.91 -4.14 -3.01
N GLU A 144 19.90 -4.22 -3.89
CA GLU A 144 21.31 -4.07 -3.53
C GLU A 144 21.57 -2.69 -2.90
N ASP A 145 21.04 -1.61 -3.50
CA ASP A 145 21.14 -0.25 -2.96
C ASP A 145 20.47 -0.14 -1.59
N LEU A 146 19.31 -0.77 -1.43
CA LEU A 146 18.54 -0.76 -0.18
C LEU A 146 19.26 -1.52 0.95
N ASP A 147 19.90 -2.65 0.63
CA ASP A 147 20.64 -3.45 1.61
C ASP A 147 21.95 -2.78 2.02
N GLN A 148 22.56 -1.98 1.15
CA GLN A 148 23.76 -1.20 1.47
C GLN A 148 23.45 0.08 2.25
N THR A 149 22.17 0.49 2.37
CA THR A 149 21.77 1.69 3.07
C THR A 149 21.82 1.46 4.59
N GLU A 150 22.64 2.24 5.30
CA GLU A 150 22.69 2.21 6.76
C GLU A 150 21.41 2.83 7.34
N LEU A 151 20.80 2.11 8.29
CA LEU A 151 19.60 2.56 8.99
C LEU A 151 19.99 3.21 10.32
N GLU A 152 19.96 4.52 10.39
CA GLU A 152 20.34 5.27 11.59
C GLU A 152 19.11 5.78 12.37
N THR A 153 17.97 5.89 11.69
CA THR A 153 16.76 6.50 12.24
C THR A 153 15.51 5.64 12.06
N ILE A 154 14.45 5.98 12.83
CA ILE A 154 13.11 5.39 12.59
C ILE A 154 12.63 5.69 11.17
N SER A 155 12.91 6.87 10.64
CA SER A 155 12.52 7.28 9.30
C SER A 155 13.18 6.40 8.24
N ASP A 156 14.44 6.02 8.42
CA ASP A 156 15.15 5.10 7.53
C ASP A 156 14.50 3.72 7.55
N LEU A 157 14.20 3.19 8.74
CA LEU A 157 13.49 1.91 8.86
C LEU A 157 12.12 1.94 8.18
N GLN A 158 11.35 3.01 8.38
CA GLN A 158 10.05 3.17 7.73
C GLN A 158 10.19 3.25 6.21
N THR A 159 11.21 3.96 5.72
CA THR A 159 11.51 4.08 4.29
C THR A 159 11.89 2.72 3.71
N LYS A 160 12.78 1.99 4.37
CA LYS A 160 13.17 0.63 3.96
C LYS A 160 11.95 -0.29 3.85
N ILE A 161 11.08 -0.30 4.86
CA ILE A 161 9.84 -1.07 4.85
C ILE A 161 8.96 -0.72 3.64
N VAL A 162 8.78 0.57 3.38
CA VAL A 162 7.93 1.06 2.29
C VAL A 162 8.50 0.71 0.91
N VAL A 163 9.83 0.80 0.74
CA VAL A 163 10.51 0.44 -0.52
C VAL A 163 10.50 -1.07 -0.72
N SER A 164 10.85 -1.86 0.31
CA SER A 164 10.84 -3.35 0.25
C SER A 164 9.45 -3.88 -0.10
N GLU A 165 8.38 -3.29 0.43
CA GLU A 165 7.01 -3.68 0.08
C GLU A 165 6.73 -3.48 -1.41
N ARG A 166 7.20 -2.37 -2.00
CA ARG A 166 7.03 -2.09 -3.43
C ARG A 166 7.83 -3.01 -4.32
N ILE A 167 9.05 -3.33 -3.91
CA ILE A 167 9.91 -4.29 -4.60
C ILE A 167 9.23 -5.67 -4.60
N ASN A 168 8.80 -6.15 -3.43
CA ASN A 168 8.16 -7.44 -3.29
C ASN A 168 6.85 -7.55 -4.10
N ASP A 169 5.98 -6.50 -4.08
CA ASP A 169 4.77 -6.48 -4.91
C ASP A 169 5.10 -6.58 -6.41
N ALA A 170 6.13 -5.87 -6.87
CA ALA A 170 6.54 -5.93 -8.27
C ALA A 170 7.11 -7.32 -8.64
N GLN A 171 7.98 -7.90 -7.80
CA GLN A 171 8.55 -9.23 -8.00
C GLN A 171 7.49 -10.32 -8.05
N GLN A 172 6.54 -10.28 -7.13
CA GLN A 172 5.44 -11.25 -7.08
C GLN A 172 4.57 -11.18 -8.35
N ARG A 173 4.32 -9.97 -8.87
CA ARG A 173 3.60 -9.79 -10.13
C ARG A 173 4.40 -10.28 -11.34
N ILE A 174 5.71 -10.06 -11.36
CA ILE A 174 6.60 -10.59 -12.41
C ILE A 174 6.52 -12.12 -12.41
N GLU A 175 6.63 -12.77 -11.26
CA GLU A 175 6.58 -14.24 -11.17
C GLU A 175 5.20 -14.79 -11.57
N ASN A 176 4.12 -14.15 -11.15
CA ASN A 176 2.77 -14.50 -11.57
C ASN A 176 2.60 -14.38 -13.09
N MET A 177 3.13 -13.31 -13.71
CA MET A 177 3.09 -13.17 -15.17
C MET A 177 3.93 -14.23 -15.88
N ARG A 178 5.13 -14.55 -15.39
CA ARG A 178 5.97 -15.63 -15.92
C ARG A 178 5.26 -16.96 -15.89
N THR A 179 4.60 -17.28 -14.79
CA THR A 179 3.80 -18.50 -14.65
C THR A 179 2.67 -18.56 -15.68
N GLN A 180 1.96 -17.45 -15.90
CA GLN A 180 0.91 -17.36 -16.91
C GLN A 180 1.48 -17.53 -18.34
N ILE A 181 2.59 -16.84 -18.66
CA ILE A 181 3.25 -16.91 -19.98
C ILE A 181 3.77 -18.33 -20.28
N ALA A 182 4.17 -19.10 -19.27
CA ALA A 182 4.64 -20.48 -19.43
C ALA A 182 3.55 -21.43 -19.89
N SER A 183 2.25 -21.08 -19.78
CA SER A 183 1.15 -21.89 -20.30
C SER A 183 1.24 -22.04 -21.82
N GLU A 184 0.91 -23.24 -22.32
CA GLU A 184 0.87 -23.52 -23.77
C GLU A 184 -0.19 -22.67 -24.50
N ASP A 185 -1.32 -22.42 -23.83
CA ASP A 185 -2.47 -21.69 -24.38
C ASP A 185 -2.40 -20.17 -24.07
N TYR A 186 -1.25 -19.64 -23.63
CA TYR A 186 -1.14 -18.24 -23.32
C TYR A 186 -1.30 -17.37 -24.58
N GLU A 187 -2.23 -16.44 -24.49
CA GLU A 187 -2.42 -15.36 -25.47
C GLU A 187 -2.30 -14.00 -24.77
N THR A 188 -1.64 -13.05 -25.44
CA THR A 188 -1.55 -11.68 -24.95
C THR A 188 -2.95 -11.04 -24.94
N SER A 189 -3.31 -10.47 -23.82
CA SER A 189 -4.62 -9.87 -23.57
C SER A 189 -4.48 -8.46 -23.02
N ILE A 190 -5.56 -7.72 -22.95
CA ILE A 190 -5.58 -6.38 -22.32
C ILE A 190 -5.04 -6.45 -20.89
N SER A 191 -5.35 -7.50 -20.11
CA SER A 191 -4.83 -7.67 -18.76
C SER A 191 -3.31 -7.82 -18.71
N THR A 192 -2.68 -8.34 -19.76
CA THR A 192 -1.21 -8.40 -19.89
C THR A 192 -0.60 -7.01 -19.88
N TYR A 193 -1.15 -6.09 -20.67
CA TYR A 193 -0.68 -4.71 -20.72
C TYR A 193 -0.90 -3.97 -19.41
N PHE A 194 -2.04 -4.19 -18.74
CA PHE A 194 -2.30 -3.62 -17.43
C PHE A 194 -1.32 -4.12 -16.37
N ASN A 195 -1.02 -5.41 -16.35
CA ASN A 195 -0.05 -5.96 -15.41
C ASN A 195 1.36 -5.44 -15.68
N LEU A 196 1.78 -5.39 -16.94
CA LEU A 196 3.09 -4.86 -17.31
C LEU A 196 3.21 -3.37 -17.00
N GLY A 197 2.18 -2.58 -17.31
CA GLY A 197 2.10 -1.17 -16.95
C GLY A 197 2.21 -0.95 -15.45
N TYR A 198 1.47 -1.74 -14.67
CA TYR A 198 1.55 -1.69 -13.21
C TYR A 198 2.96 -2.04 -12.71
N ILE A 199 3.57 -3.14 -13.16
CA ILE A 199 4.94 -3.54 -12.77
C ILE A 199 5.91 -2.40 -13.03
N THR A 200 5.90 -1.83 -14.24
CA THR A 200 6.78 -0.75 -14.63
C THR A 200 6.65 0.47 -13.71
N GLU A 201 5.42 0.87 -13.40
CA GLU A 201 5.19 2.05 -12.56
C GLU A 201 5.38 1.75 -11.07
N ARG A 202 5.24 0.49 -10.64
CA ARG A 202 5.55 0.06 -9.28
C ARG A 202 7.05 0.09 -9.00
N VAL A 203 7.85 -0.37 -9.96
CA VAL A 203 9.33 -0.25 -9.93
C VAL A 203 9.74 1.23 -9.85
N TYR A 204 9.18 2.07 -10.71
CA TYR A 204 9.43 3.51 -10.65
C TYR A 204 9.02 4.14 -9.32
N SER A 205 7.89 3.73 -8.77
CA SER A 205 7.44 4.17 -7.45
C SER A 205 8.43 3.76 -6.35
N ALA A 206 8.94 2.52 -6.37
CA ALA A 206 9.95 2.08 -5.40
C ALA A 206 11.20 2.96 -5.44
N GLN A 207 11.73 3.24 -6.64
CA GLN A 207 12.87 4.16 -6.83
C GLN A 207 12.58 5.57 -6.29
N THR A 208 11.37 6.09 -6.52
CA THR A 208 11.00 7.44 -6.07
C THR A 208 10.89 7.52 -4.55
N TRP A 209 10.47 6.45 -3.89
CA TRP A 209 10.38 6.40 -2.43
C TRP A 209 11.74 6.37 -1.72
N MET A 210 12.83 6.03 -2.42
CA MET A 210 14.19 6.15 -1.87
C MET A 210 14.55 7.58 -1.43
N LEU A 211 13.84 8.60 -1.93
CA LEU A 211 14.01 9.99 -1.50
C LEU A 211 13.82 10.20 0.00
N PHE A 212 13.07 9.34 0.66
CA PHE A 212 12.81 9.47 2.10
C PHE A 212 14.01 9.11 2.97
N PHE A 213 15.05 8.45 2.45
CA PHE A 213 16.34 8.31 3.14
C PHE A 213 17.09 9.65 3.31
N GLU A 214 16.64 10.73 2.64
CA GLU A 214 17.15 12.08 2.87
C GLU A 214 16.56 12.74 4.15
N MET A 215 15.58 12.08 4.81
CA MET A 215 14.94 12.61 6.02
C MET A 215 15.85 12.47 7.25
N ASN A 216 15.90 13.54 8.04
CA ASN A 216 16.38 13.40 9.41
C ASN A 216 15.28 12.70 10.24
N GLY A 217 15.68 11.86 11.17
CA GLY A 217 14.79 11.11 12.01
C GLY A 217 15.27 11.03 13.45
N ILE A 218 14.50 10.37 14.29
CA ILE A 218 14.93 10.04 15.65
C ILE A 218 15.95 8.92 15.53
N GLU A 219 17.19 9.17 15.97
CA GLU A 219 18.23 8.17 16.04
C GLU A 219 17.80 7.02 16.96
N LEU A 220 17.87 5.82 16.46
CA LEU A 220 17.59 4.60 17.20
C LEU A 220 18.72 3.61 17.02
N SER A 221 19.02 2.89 18.09
CA SER A 221 19.84 1.69 18.00
C SER A 221 18.98 0.56 17.39
N LEU A 222 18.97 0.48 16.07
CA LEU A 222 18.29 -0.58 15.34
C LEU A 222 19.21 -1.80 15.26
N ASP A 223 19.26 -2.58 16.36
CA ASP A 223 19.97 -3.85 16.35
C ASP A 223 19.07 -4.99 15.89
N GLU A 224 19.68 -6.01 15.31
CA GLU A 224 19.01 -7.18 14.75
C GLU A 224 18.09 -7.89 15.77
N ASN A 225 18.48 -7.91 17.06
CA ASN A 225 17.66 -8.53 18.10
C ASN A 225 16.38 -7.73 18.35
N SER A 226 16.46 -6.41 18.33
CA SER A 226 15.32 -5.53 18.48
C SER A 226 14.35 -5.68 17.30
N LEU A 227 14.86 -5.71 16.07
CA LEU A 227 14.05 -5.95 14.86
C LEU A 227 13.40 -7.33 14.89
N SER A 228 14.12 -8.37 15.26
CA SER A 228 13.60 -9.74 15.42
C SER A 228 12.46 -9.81 16.44
N LEU A 229 12.62 -9.12 17.58
CA LEU A 229 11.57 -9.05 18.59
C LEU A 229 10.33 -8.32 18.07
N VAL A 230 10.50 -7.17 17.40
CA VAL A 230 9.39 -6.39 16.82
C VAL A 230 8.66 -7.21 15.76
N CYS A 231 9.39 -7.89 14.85
CA CYS A 231 8.81 -8.81 13.87
C CYS A 231 7.92 -9.87 14.56
N THR A 232 8.45 -10.55 15.58
CA THR A 232 7.70 -11.58 16.32
C THR A 232 6.42 -11.03 16.94
N LEU A 233 6.49 -9.85 17.56
CA LEU A 233 5.33 -9.21 18.18
C LEU A 233 4.29 -8.78 17.14
N LYS A 234 4.73 -8.21 16.01
CA LYS A 234 3.82 -7.77 14.95
C LYS A 234 3.16 -8.93 14.22
N LEU A 235 3.85 -10.04 14.02
CA LEU A 235 3.24 -11.27 13.51
C LEU A 235 2.18 -11.82 14.47
N ALA A 236 2.44 -11.83 15.77
CA ALA A 236 1.47 -12.26 16.75
C ALA A 236 0.21 -11.37 16.75
N GLU A 237 0.38 -10.04 16.67
CA GLU A 237 -0.73 -9.09 16.53
C GLU A 237 -1.53 -9.30 15.22
N ALA A 238 -0.85 -9.61 14.12
CA ALA A 238 -1.48 -9.88 12.83
C ALA A 238 -2.27 -11.20 12.86
N ASP A 239 -1.66 -12.28 13.39
CA ASP A 239 -2.33 -13.57 13.56
C ASP A 239 -3.59 -13.44 14.44
N GLU A 240 -3.51 -12.69 15.55
CA GLU A 240 -4.66 -12.46 16.43
C GLU A 240 -5.78 -11.73 15.69
N ARG A 241 -5.43 -10.64 14.96
CA ARG A 241 -6.42 -9.84 14.25
C ARG A 241 -7.05 -10.58 13.09
N TYR A 242 -6.25 -11.37 12.35
CA TYR A 242 -6.73 -12.27 11.32
C TYR A 242 -7.70 -13.32 11.87
N ASN A 243 -7.33 -14.00 12.96
CA ASN A 243 -8.20 -15.00 13.57
C ASN A 243 -9.52 -14.39 14.04
N TYR A 244 -9.48 -13.17 14.57
CA TYR A 244 -10.70 -12.45 14.95
C TYR A 244 -11.55 -12.11 13.71
N ALA A 245 -10.96 -11.59 12.64
CA ALA A 245 -11.66 -11.30 11.39
C ALA A 245 -12.25 -12.57 10.76
N ASN A 246 -11.55 -13.69 10.82
CA ASN A 246 -11.98 -14.97 10.26
C ASN A 246 -13.23 -15.55 10.94
N VAL A 247 -13.50 -15.17 12.19
CA VAL A 247 -14.75 -15.55 12.89
C VAL A 247 -15.96 -14.86 12.26
N TYR A 248 -15.80 -13.62 11.77
CA TYR A 248 -16.90 -12.80 11.26
C TYR A 248 -17.05 -12.85 9.75
N VAL A 249 -15.94 -12.92 9.02
CA VAL A 249 -15.90 -12.81 7.54
C VAL A 249 -14.96 -13.88 6.95
N PRO A 250 -15.30 -15.18 7.02
CA PRO A 250 -14.39 -16.26 6.64
C PRO A 250 -14.09 -16.37 5.13
N PHE A 251 -14.75 -15.59 4.27
CA PHE A 251 -14.72 -15.80 2.82
C PHE A 251 -13.80 -14.85 2.03
N SER A 252 -13.10 -13.92 2.69
CA SER A 252 -12.35 -12.84 2.01
C SER A 252 -10.98 -12.58 2.60
N LEU A 253 -10.37 -13.56 3.25
CA LEU A 253 -9.14 -13.36 4.03
C LEU A 253 -7.90 -14.06 3.45
N GLU A 254 -8.00 -14.63 2.25
CA GLU A 254 -6.90 -15.39 1.63
C GLU A 254 -5.65 -14.52 1.45
N ASN A 255 -5.78 -13.34 0.90
CA ASN A 255 -4.67 -12.38 0.73
C ASN A 255 -4.03 -11.96 2.07
N ILE A 256 -4.83 -11.87 3.14
CA ILE A 256 -4.30 -11.54 4.47
C ILE A 256 -3.48 -12.70 5.03
N PHE A 257 -3.99 -13.92 4.86
CA PHE A 257 -3.27 -15.12 5.26
C PHE A 257 -1.94 -15.25 4.50
N GLU A 258 -1.92 -14.98 3.20
CA GLU A 258 -0.70 -14.98 2.40
C GLU A 258 0.33 -13.98 2.93
N LYS A 259 -0.07 -12.75 3.27
CA LYS A 259 0.82 -11.76 3.89
C LYS A 259 1.41 -12.25 5.21
N ILE A 260 0.61 -12.90 6.06
CA ILE A 260 1.10 -13.49 7.31
C ILE A 260 2.13 -14.60 7.03
N GLN A 261 1.92 -15.43 6.01
CA GLN A 261 2.88 -16.48 5.64
C GLN A 261 4.18 -15.86 5.10
N LEU A 262 4.10 -14.87 4.21
CA LEU A 262 5.27 -14.13 3.73
C LEU A 262 6.06 -13.48 4.87
N GLY A 263 5.35 -12.89 5.85
CA GLY A 263 6.00 -12.36 7.04
C GLY A 263 6.73 -13.42 7.88
N LYS A 264 6.18 -14.63 7.99
CA LYS A 264 6.82 -15.76 8.68
C LYS A 264 8.02 -16.30 7.91
N GLU A 265 7.95 -16.32 6.58
CA GLU A 265 9.07 -16.70 5.71
C GLU A 265 10.20 -15.68 5.85
N ALA A 266 9.91 -14.40 5.74
CA ALA A 266 10.88 -13.32 5.95
C ALA A 266 11.54 -13.38 7.34
N GLN A 267 10.76 -13.70 8.40
CA GLN A 267 11.33 -13.93 9.74
C GLN A 267 12.34 -15.06 9.76
N ASN A 268 12.07 -16.18 9.06
CA ASN A 268 12.97 -17.33 9.01
C ASN A 268 14.26 -17.02 8.22
N GLU A 269 14.19 -16.10 7.28
CA GLU A 269 15.31 -15.63 6.45
C GLU A 269 16.08 -14.48 7.10
N ALA A 270 15.67 -14.05 8.31
CA ALA A 270 16.18 -12.90 9.03
C ALA A 270 15.96 -11.54 8.33
N ASP A 271 15.03 -11.48 7.37
CA ASP A 271 14.54 -10.22 6.80
C ASP A 271 13.42 -9.66 7.69
N TYR A 272 13.86 -9.05 8.81
CA TYR A 272 12.92 -8.57 9.83
C TYR A 272 12.12 -7.35 9.37
N GLU A 273 12.65 -6.55 8.45
CA GLU A 273 11.98 -5.38 7.89
C GLU A 273 10.79 -5.80 7.03
N LEU A 274 10.98 -6.77 6.14
CA LEU A 274 9.90 -7.34 5.34
C LEU A 274 8.87 -8.05 6.23
N CYS A 275 9.33 -8.80 7.24
CA CYS A 275 8.46 -9.42 8.23
C CYS A 275 7.55 -8.38 8.90
N ILE A 276 8.11 -7.28 9.40
CA ILE A 276 7.36 -6.20 10.05
C ILE A 276 6.36 -5.58 9.08
N ALA A 277 6.78 -5.32 7.83
CA ALA A 277 5.93 -4.77 6.79
C ALA A 277 4.69 -5.64 6.53
N GLN A 278 4.90 -6.93 6.25
CA GLN A 278 3.83 -7.89 5.97
C GLN A 278 2.88 -8.06 7.15
N ALA A 279 3.41 -8.11 8.38
CA ALA A 279 2.60 -8.21 9.59
C ALA A 279 1.73 -6.97 9.81
N ILE A 280 2.27 -5.76 9.63
CA ILE A 280 1.52 -4.51 9.76
C ILE A 280 0.41 -4.43 8.72
N GLN A 281 0.69 -4.77 7.47
CA GLN A 281 -0.31 -4.78 6.41
C GLN A 281 -1.42 -5.80 6.68
N ALA A 282 -1.08 -7.03 7.05
CA ALA A 282 -2.05 -8.06 7.37
C ALA A 282 -2.98 -7.63 8.52
N LYS A 283 -2.43 -7.00 9.55
CA LYS A 283 -3.20 -6.43 10.66
C LYS A 283 -4.12 -5.30 10.21
N ALA A 284 -3.62 -4.38 9.37
CA ALA A 284 -4.40 -3.26 8.85
C ALA A 284 -5.57 -3.73 7.98
N ASP A 285 -5.33 -4.67 7.07
CA ASP A 285 -6.36 -5.25 6.20
C ASP A 285 -7.42 -5.98 7.01
N SER A 286 -7.02 -6.79 8.01
CA SER A 286 -7.95 -7.45 8.93
C SER A 286 -8.82 -6.44 9.68
N THR A 287 -8.23 -5.33 10.12
CA THR A 287 -8.94 -4.25 10.81
C THR A 287 -9.92 -3.53 9.88
N SER A 288 -9.53 -3.28 8.63
CA SER A 288 -10.37 -2.65 7.61
C SER A 288 -11.61 -3.49 7.31
N ILE A 289 -11.44 -4.82 7.14
CA ILE A 289 -12.55 -5.74 6.92
C ILE A 289 -13.50 -5.77 8.12
N LEU A 290 -12.97 -5.82 9.34
CA LEU A 290 -13.79 -5.78 10.55
C LEU A 290 -14.57 -4.47 10.67
N SER A 291 -13.95 -3.35 10.37
CA SER A 291 -14.58 -2.03 10.42
C SER A 291 -15.69 -1.90 9.36
N SER A 292 -15.44 -2.40 8.14
CA SER A 292 -16.42 -2.37 7.06
C SER A 292 -17.59 -3.34 7.29
N SER A 293 -17.36 -4.45 7.97
CA SER A 293 -18.44 -5.42 8.30
C SER A 293 -19.46 -4.87 9.31
N GLY A 294 -19.13 -3.82 10.06
CA GLY A 294 -20.02 -3.12 10.98
C GLY A 294 -20.77 -1.94 10.37
N ILE A 295 -20.44 -1.55 9.13
CA ILE A 295 -21.13 -0.47 8.43
C ILE A 295 -22.44 -1.02 7.84
N SER A 296 -23.60 -0.45 8.21
CA SER A 296 -24.87 -0.75 7.55
C SER A 296 -24.84 -0.23 6.12
N THR A 297 -25.50 -0.94 5.19
CA THR A 297 -25.63 -0.50 3.78
C THR A 297 -26.22 0.90 3.65
N ASP A 298 -27.03 1.33 4.60
CA ASP A 298 -27.63 2.68 4.66
C ASP A 298 -26.60 3.79 4.92
N ALA A 299 -25.44 3.47 5.49
CA ALA A 299 -24.36 4.43 5.73
C ALA A 299 -23.38 4.56 4.54
N ILE A 300 -23.55 3.75 3.50
CA ILE A 300 -22.71 3.79 2.26
C ILE A 300 -23.36 4.70 1.20
N GLU A 301 -24.67 5.00 1.32
CA GLU A 301 -25.42 5.83 0.38
C GLU A 301 -25.44 7.33 0.76
N GLU A 302 -24.87 7.74 1.90
CA GLU A 302 -24.64 9.14 2.27
C GLU A 302 -23.19 9.57 1.93
#